data_5e8b48465e803743e756a89a509beab7
#
_entry.id   5e8b48465e803743e756a89a509beab7
#
_cell.length_a   1.000
_cell.length_b   1.000
_cell.length_c   1.000
_cell.angle_alpha   90.00
_cell.angle_beta   90.00
_cell.angle_gamma   90.00
#
_symmetry.space_group_name_H-M   'P 1'
#
loop_
_entity.id
_entity.type
_entity.pdbx_description
1 polymer ?
#
loop_
_entity_poly.entity_id
_entity_poly.type
_entity_poly.pdbx_seq_one_letter_code
_entity_poly.pdbx_strand_id
1 'polypeptide(L)'
;LEAYDKKAQLEAMAIACDAMVLYGERYASYARELAAQEEDPKRKEELLWIASNCDVVPAHKPQTFAQAIQMYWFVHVGVTTELNLWDAYSPGKLDQYLNPFYEKEKAEGTIDYGKARELMECLWIKFNNQPAPPKVGITLKESATYTDFANINTGGIDPYTGEDGVNEVSYLILDTMDEMKLLQPSSNVQVSEKNPDTFVKRAVEISRKGWGQPAFYNTEELIQELLNAGKTLEDARFGGSSGCVETGAHGREAYCLTGYLNVPKIFEITMNNGFDTYTSKQIGPKTGRPEDFGSYEELRDAFMKQLDHFIDIKIAGNHKIETIFAKYLPSPLMSVVVDGCRQNGKDYNAGGAKYNTRYIQIVGIGTMTDTLAAIKYNVFDHKRFTMKDLVDAIDANFEGHEMTRNLVLNHTPKYGNDDDYADDIMVDIFESVRDKIRGRKTVYGGTYQIDMLPTTCHVYFGSVMTASANGRLSGVPLTDGISPEKGADVNGPTAVIRSASKMDHTSTGGTLLNQKFTPASIAGEEGLHHVTALIRAYFKMMGHHIQFNVIDRAVLLEAQKKPEEYKDLIVRVAGYSDHFNNLEKALQDEIILRTEQSFR
;
A
#
# COMPACT_ATOMS: atom_id res chain seq x y z
N LEU A 1 0.20 40.75 2.53
CA LEU A 1 -0.60 39.55 2.25
C LEU A 1 0.02 38.31 2.89
N GLU A 2 1.25 37.94 2.59
CA GLU A 2 1.89 36.73 3.13
C GLU A 2 1.89 36.65 4.67
N ALA A 3 2.19 37.75 5.37
CA ALA A 3 2.14 37.79 6.84
C ALA A 3 0.72 37.62 7.39
N TYR A 4 -0.28 38.14 6.67
CA TYR A 4 -1.68 37.97 7.02
C TYR A 4 -2.16 36.53 6.84
N ASP A 5 -1.78 35.90 5.72
CA ASP A 5 -2.14 34.51 5.45
C ASP A 5 -1.50 33.55 6.45
N LYS A 6 -0.21 33.77 6.81
CA LYS A 6 0.46 33.00 7.87
C LYS A 6 -0.22 33.16 9.24
N LYS A 7 -0.62 34.39 9.58
CA LYS A 7 -1.35 34.65 10.82
C LYS A 7 -2.68 33.89 10.85
N ALA A 8 -3.47 34.01 9.79
CA ALA A 8 -4.77 33.33 9.69
C ALA A 8 -4.62 31.79 9.79
N GLN A 9 -3.59 31.22 9.17
CA GLN A 9 -3.30 29.78 9.25
C GLN A 9 -2.93 29.36 10.68
N LEU A 10 -2.09 30.12 11.37
CA LEU A 10 -1.71 29.83 12.77
C LEU A 10 -2.88 29.99 13.73
N GLU A 11 -3.75 30.97 13.50
CA GLU A 11 -5.00 31.14 14.26
C GLU A 11 -5.94 29.94 14.05
N ALA A 12 -6.08 29.44 12.82
CA ALA A 12 -6.87 28.25 12.54
C ALA A 12 -6.31 27.00 13.25
N MET A 13 -4.98 26.83 13.26
CA MET A 13 -4.32 25.77 14.02
C MET A 13 -4.59 25.88 15.53
N ALA A 14 -4.54 27.08 16.08
CA ALA A 14 -4.83 27.31 17.49
C ALA A 14 -6.28 26.94 17.83
N ILE A 15 -7.25 27.37 17.02
CA ILE A 15 -8.67 27.01 17.18
C ILE A 15 -8.85 25.49 17.14
N ALA A 16 -8.17 24.79 16.23
CA ALA A 16 -8.24 23.34 16.16
C ALA A 16 -7.67 22.67 17.42
N CYS A 17 -6.57 23.19 17.98
CA CYS A 17 -6.03 22.72 19.27
C CYS A 17 -7.02 22.96 20.42
N ASP A 18 -7.64 24.14 20.51
CA ASP A 18 -8.63 24.44 21.54
C ASP A 18 -9.85 23.51 21.45
N ALA A 19 -10.28 23.19 20.23
CA ALA A 19 -11.34 22.22 20.00
C ALA A 19 -10.98 20.81 20.50
N MET A 20 -9.72 20.38 20.31
CA MET A 20 -9.24 19.08 20.81
C MET A 20 -9.17 19.06 22.34
N VAL A 21 -8.73 20.14 22.98
CA VAL A 21 -8.73 20.26 24.45
C VAL A 21 -10.17 20.14 24.97
N LEU A 22 -11.10 20.92 24.41
CA LEU A 22 -12.51 20.85 24.76
C LEU A 22 -13.10 19.44 24.56
N TYR A 23 -12.68 18.73 23.51
CA TYR A 23 -13.10 17.34 23.26
C TYR A 23 -12.68 16.42 24.40
N GLY A 24 -11.42 16.49 24.87
CA GLY A 24 -10.94 15.76 26.05
C GLY A 24 -11.72 16.09 27.32
N GLU A 25 -11.92 17.38 27.63
CA GLU A 25 -12.70 17.85 28.78
C GLU A 25 -14.13 17.31 28.81
N ARG A 26 -14.79 17.28 27.63
CA ARG A 26 -16.16 16.72 27.49
C ARG A 26 -16.20 15.23 27.79
N TYR A 27 -15.20 14.47 27.31
CA TYR A 27 -15.10 13.04 27.63
C TYR A 27 -14.78 12.80 29.12
N ALA A 28 -13.93 13.61 29.73
CA ALA A 28 -13.68 13.54 31.17
C ALA A 28 -14.96 13.76 31.99
N SER A 29 -15.74 14.80 31.63
CA SER A 29 -17.01 15.10 32.26
C SER A 29 -18.03 13.98 32.08
N TYR A 30 -18.18 13.47 30.86
CA TYR A 30 -19.10 12.39 30.55
C TYR A 30 -18.74 11.07 31.27
N ALA A 31 -17.47 10.74 31.35
CA ALA A 31 -17.03 9.56 32.09
C ALA A 31 -17.36 9.67 33.60
N ARG A 32 -17.25 10.88 34.20
CA ARG A 32 -17.68 11.13 35.59
C ARG A 32 -19.20 11.02 35.77
N GLU A 33 -19.97 11.51 34.81
CA GLU A 33 -21.45 11.36 34.82
C GLU A 33 -21.84 9.89 34.80
N LEU A 34 -21.22 9.08 33.95
CA LEU A 34 -21.42 7.64 33.90
C LEU A 34 -20.98 6.96 35.19
N ALA A 35 -19.83 7.32 35.77
CA ALA A 35 -19.34 6.78 37.03
C ALA A 35 -20.27 7.09 38.20
N ALA A 36 -20.96 8.23 38.19
CA ALA A 36 -21.93 8.58 39.23
C ALA A 36 -23.19 7.69 39.20
N GLN A 37 -23.51 7.12 38.04
CA GLN A 37 -24.67 6.24 37.83
C GLN A 37 -24.32 4.74 37.88
N GLU A 38 -23.00 4.42 37.85
CA GLU A 38 -22.52 3.04 37.81
C GLU A 38 -22.61 2.38 39.19
N GLU A 39 -23.20 1.21 39.27
CA GLU A 39 -23.37 0.42 40.49
C GLU A 39 -22.21 -0.58 40.70
N ASP A 40 -21.57 -1.06 39.62
CA ASP A 40 -20.38 -1.92 39.71
C ASP A 40 -19.17 -1.10 40.16
N PRO A 41 -18.61 -1.38 41.35
CA PRO A 41 -17.47 -0.62 41.86
C PRO A 41 -16.26 -0.65 40.96
N LYS A 42 -16.00 -1.79 40.29
CA LYS A 42 -14.86 -1.93 39.37
C LYS A 42 -15.06 -1.05 38.14
N ARG A 43 -16.23 -1.10 37.53
CA ARG A 43 -16.54 -0.28 36.35
C ARG A 43 -16.54 1.21 36.68
N LYS A 44 -17.03 1.56 37.84
CA LYS A 44 -17.00 2.93 38.36
C LYS A 44 -15.55 3.44 38.48
N GLU A 45 -14.66 2.63 39.04
CA GLU A 45 -13.23 2.98 39.16
C GLU A 45 -12.59 3.15 37.76
N GLU A 46 -12.88 2.26 36.83
CA GLU A 46 -12.41 2.37 35.43
C GLU A 46 -12.89 3.67 34.77
N LEU A 47 -14.15 4.06 34.93
CA LEU A 47 -14.70 5.30 34.39
C LEU A 47 -14.02 6.53 34.98
N LEU A 48 -13.77 6.55 36.30
CA LEU A 48 -13.04 7.63 36.95
C LEU A 48 -11.57 7.70 36.49
N TRP A 49 -10.94 6.56 36.26
CA TRP A 49 -9.60 6.48 35.70
C TRP A 49 -9.56 7.00 34.25
N ILE A 50 -10.53 6.65 33.41
CA ILE A 50 -10.67 7.22 32.05
C ILE A 50 -10.83 8.74 32.14
N ALA A 51 -11.70 9.24 33.03
CA ALA A 51 -11.88 10.67 33.23
C ALA A 51 -10.56 11.37 33.62
N SER A 52 -9.78 10.79 34.53
CA SER A 52 -8.48 11.35 34.96
C SER A 52 -7.45 11.39 33.82
N ASN A 53 -7.45 10.41 32.91
CA ASN A 53 -6.60 10.44 31.72
C ASN A 53 -7.02 11.56 30.76
N CYS A 54 -8.33 11.74 30.56
CA CYS A 54 -8.89 12.79 29.70
C CYS A 54 -8.70 14.22 30.28
N ASP A 55 -8.48 14.38 31.59
CA ASP A 55 -8.08 15.66 32.18
C ASP A 55 -6.65 16.06 31.79
N VAL A 56 -5.80 15.09 31.49
CA VAL A 56 -4.40 15.34 31.11
C VAL A 56 -4.27 15.49 29.60
N VAL A 57 -4.82 14.55 28.84
CA VAL A 57 -4.67 14.53 27.38
C VAL A 57 -6.01 14.85 26.70
N PRO A 58 -6.02 15.60 25.58
CA PRO A 58 -4.87 16.03 24.77
C PRO A 58 -4.25 17.39 25.19
N ALA A 59 -4.71 18.03 26.27
CA ALA A 59 -4.25 19.35 26.68
C ALA A 59 -2.76 19.37 27.09
N HIS A 60 -2.28 18.29 27.69
CA HIS A 60 -0.92 18.17 28.22
C HIS A 60 -0.21 16.91 27.70
N LYS A 61 1.12 16.91 27.83
CA LYS A 61 1.97 15.76 27.48
C LYS A 61 1.58 14.53 28.30
N PRO A 62 1.40 13.36 27.66
CA PRO A 62 1.11 12.11 28.36
C PRO A 62 2.25 11.71 29.30
N GLN A 63 1.92 11.08 30.43
CA GLN A 63 2.85 10.62 31.47
C GLN A 63 2.85 9.09 31.60
N THR A 64 1.79 8.43 31.17
CA THR A 64 1.56 6.99 31.27
C THR A 64 1.31 6.37 29.90
N PHE A 65 1.45 5.05 29.82
CA PHE A 65 1.16 4.28 28.63
C PHE A 65 -0.30 4.48 28.16
N ALA A 66 -1.25 4.43 29.09
CA ALA A 66 -2.66 4.68 28.80
C ALA A 66 -2.92 6.09 28.26
N GLN A 67 -2.28 7.12 28.86
CA GLN A 67 -2.40 8.50 28.39
C GLN A 67 -1.77 8.67 27.01
N ALA A 68 -0.66 7.99 26.70
CA ALA A 68 -0.04 8.04 25.38
C ALA A 68 -0.96 7.45 24.29
N ILE A 69 -1.59 6.30 24.56
CA ILE A 69 -2.60 5.70 23.68
C ILE A 69 -3.81 6.64 23.52
N GLN A 70 -4.33 7.19 24.62
CA GLN A 70 -5.49 8.09 24.58
C GLN A 70 -5.18 9.40 23.83
N MET A 71 -3.99 9.96 23.99
CA MET A 71 -3.52 11.14 23.27
C MET A 71 -3.48 10.87 21.76
N TYR A 72 -2.88 9.74 21.37
CA TYR A 72 -2.83 9.33 19.97
C TYR A 72 -4.26 9.20 19.41
N TRP A 73 -5.15 8.51 20.11
CA TRP A 73 -6.52 8.30 19.64
C TRP A 73 -7.30 9.60 19.46
N PHE A 74 -7.17 10.55 20.38
CA PHE A 74 -7.79 11.89 20.23
C PHE A 74 -7.29 12.59 18.97
N VAL A 75 -5.97 12.59 18.74
CA VAL A 75 -5.37 13.20 17.55
C VAL A 75 -5.84 12.48 16.29
N HIS A 76 -5.88 11.15 16.29
CA HIS A 76 -6.33 10.33 15.16
C HIS A 76 -7.77 10.69 14.76
N VAL A 77 -8.71 10.71 15.70
CA VAL A 77 -10.10 11.07 15.43
C VAL A 77 -10.22 12.51 14.94
N GLY A 78 -9.49 13.43 15.54
CA GLY A 78 -9.52 14.84 15.11
C GLY A 78 -8.99 15.03 13.69
N VAL A 79 -7.86 14.42 13.36
CA VAL A 79 -7.25 14.52 12.03
C VAL A 79 -8.10 13.82 10.97
N THR A 80 -8.61 12.62 11.23
CA THR A 80 -9.45 11.90 10.27
C THR A 80 -10.80 12.59 10.03
N THR A 81 -11.24 13.46 10.95
CA THR A 81 -12.42 14.31 10.74
C THR A 81 -12.15 15.46 9.73
N GLU A 82 -10.92 15.96 9.65
CA GLU A 82 -10.52 17.01 8.69
C GLU A 82 -10.18 16.45 7.31
N LEU A 83 -9.56 15.25 7.28
CA LEU A 83 -9.09 14.62 6.05
C LEU A 83 -10.23 13.90 5.33
N ASN A 84 -9.95 13.50 4.10
CA ASN A 84 -10.75 12.50 3.43
C ASN A 84 -10.64 11.17 4.20
N LEU A 85 -11.77 10.65 4.67
CA LEU A 85 -11.83 9.42 5.48
C LEU A 85 -11.37 8.14 4.76
N TRP A 86 -11.05 8.23 3.48
CA TRP A 86 -10.46 7.14 2.71
C TRP A 86 -8.93 7.19 2.63
N ASP A 87 -8.34 8.28 3.09
CA ASP A 87 -6.89 8.43 3.15
C ASP A 87 -6.36 7.72 4.39
N ALA A 88 -5.18 7.14 4.26
CA ALA A 88 -4.52 6.50 5.37
C ALA A 88 -3.91 7.55 6.31
N TYR A 89 -4.24 7.46 7.58
CA TYR A 89 -3.56 8.21 8.64
C TYR A 89 -2.90 7.22 9.62
N SER A 90 -1.59 7.10 9.52
CA SER A 90 -0.82 6.06 10.19
C SER A 90 0.05 6.63 11.29
N PRO A 91 0.15 5.97 12.47
CA PRO A 91 0.94 6.49 13.61
C PRO A 91 2.45 6.36 13.42
N GLY A 92 2.91 5.66 12.38
CA GLY A 92 4.31 5.32 12.23
C GLY A 92 4.72 4.14 13.13
N LYS A 93 5.92 4.21 13.71
CA LYS A 93 6.50 3.16 14.57
C LYS A 93 5.91 3.20 15.97
N LEU A 94 4.68 2.70 16.10
CA LEU A 94 3.88 2.80 17.32
C LEU A 94 4.56 2.13 18.52
N ASP A 95 5.21 1.01 18.31
CA ASP A 95 5.97 0.28 19.33
C ASP A 95 7.07 1.14 19.96
N GLN A 96 7.82 1.87 19.14
CA GLN A 96 8.94 2.69 19.59
C GLN A 96 8.45 3.98 20.30
N TYR A 97 7.30 4.53 19.88
CA TYR A 97 6.72 5.70 20.52
C TYR A 97 6.10 5.37 21.88
N LEU A 98 5.53 4.19 22.04
CA LEU A 98 4.88 3.77 23.28
C LEU A 98 5.85 3.12 24.29
N ASN A 99 6.95 2.52 23.83
CA ASN A 99 7.88 1.79 24.67
C ASN A 99 8.45 2.60 25.85
N PRO A 100 8.83 3.89 25.71
CA PRO A 100 9.33 4.66 26.85
C PRO A 100 8.33 4.79 28.00
N PHE A 101 7.03 4.86 27.71
CA PHE A 101 5.98 4.89 28.73
C PHE A 101 5.81 3.54 29.39
N TYR A 102 5.81 2.47 28.58
CA TYR A 102 5.69 1.10 29.06
C TYR A 102 6.86 0.72 29.99
N GLU A 103 8.10 0.94 29.57
CA GLU A 103 9.29 0.62 30.36
C GLU A 103 9.32 1.39 31.69
N LYS A 104 8.93 2.67 31.68
CA LYS A 104 8.82 3.48 32.89
C LYS A 104 7.82 2.86 33.88
N GLU A 105 6.59 2.62 33.46
CA GLU A 105 5.54 2.10 34.36
C GLU A 105 5.81 0.66 34.79
N LYS A 106 6.44 -0.15 33.93
CA LYS A 106 6.89 -1.50 34.28
C LYS A 106 7.95 -1.47 35.38
N ALA A 107 8.92 -0.56 35.29
CA ALA A 107 9.94 -0.37 36.31
C ALA A 107 9.35 0.15 37.65
N GLU A 108 8.29 0.96 37.57
CA GLU A 108 7.53 1.45 38.73
C GLU A 108 6.55 0.41 39.29
N GLY A 109 6.32 -0.69 38.59
CA GLY A 109 5.36 -1.74 38.96
C GLY A 109 3.89 -1.31 38.85
N THR A 110 3.59 -0.27 38.04
CA THR A 110 2.25 0.28 37.83
C THR A 110 1.54 -0.29 36.59
N ILE A 111 2.27 -0.95 35.68
CA ILE A 111 1.73 -1.69 34.55
C ILE A 111 2.42 -3.05 34.42
N ASP A 112 1.68 -4.06 34.02
CA ASP A 112 2.20 -5.36 33.59
C ASP A 112 1.88 -5.61 32.10
N TYR A 113 2.40 -6.70 31.56
CA TYR A 113 2.19 -7.09 30.14
C TYR A 113 0.70 -7.32 29.83
N GLY A 114 -0.05 -7.95 30.76
CA GLY A 114 -1.48 -8.20 30.57
C GLY A 114 -2.30 -6.92 30.47
N LYS A 115 -2.02 -5.95 31.36
CA LYS A 115 -2.71 -4.64 31.32
C LYS A 115 -2.32 -3.82 30.09
N ALA A 116 -1.07 -3.85 29.70
CA ALA A 116 -0.63 -3.18 28.47
C ALA A 116 -1.28 -3.79 27.21
N ARG A 117 -1.42 -5.13 27.17
CA ARG A 117 -2.12 -5.83 26.08
C ARG A 117 -3.60 -5.45 26.03
N GLU A 118 -4.31 -5.45 27.15
CA GLU A 118 -5.71 -5.03 27.22
C GLU A 118 -5.91 -3.61 26.66
N LEU A 119 -5.00 -2.67 26.95
CA LEU A 119 -5.06 -1.31 26.43
C LEU A 119 -4.82 -1.27 24.89
N MET A 120 -3.91 -2.09 24.39
CA MET A 120 -3.68 -2.21 22.95
C MET A 120 -4.88 -2.85 22.24
N GLU A 121 -5.49 -3.88 22.81
CA GLU A 121 -6.72 -4.50 22.30
C GLU A 121 -7.86 -3.47 22.21
N CYS A 122 -8.02 -2.62 23.23
CA CYS A 122 -8.97 -1.51 23.19
C CYS A 122 -8.68 -0.54 22.04
N LEU A 123 -7.41 -0.23 21.77
CA LEU A 123 -7.02 0.62 20.65
C LEU A 123 -7.33 -0.05 19.30
N TRP A 124 -7.05 -1.36 19.15
CA TRP A 124 -7.40 -2.13 17.95
C TRP A 124 -8.90 -2.12 17.66
N ILE A 125 -9.74 -2.28 18.68
CA ILE A 125 -11.20 -2.17 18.56
C ILE A 125 -11.60 -0.77 18.04
N LYS A 126 -10.95 0.27 18.53
CA LYS A 126 -11.24 1.65 18.09
C LYS A 126 -10.94 1.85 16.61
N PHE A 127 -9.79 1.39 16.14
CA PHE A 127 -9.46 1.43 14.71
C PHE A 127 -10.48 0.67 13.85
N ASN A 128 -10.85 -0.54 14.27
CA ASN A 128 -11.78 -1.36 13.50
C ASN A 128 -13.21 -0.80 13.49
N ASN A 129 -13.58 -0.04 14.51
CA ASN A 129 -14.91 0.57 14.66
C ASN A 129 -15.01 2.00 14.08
N GLN A 130 -14.00 2.47 13.37
CA GLN A 130 -13.99 3.78 12.72
C GLN A 130 -14.38 3.63 11.25
N PRO A 131 -15.69 3.63 10.91
CA PRO A 131 -16.12 3.41 9.52
C PRO A 131 -15.89 4.65 8.67
N ALA A 132 -15.39 4.46 7.46
CA ALA A 132 -15.39 5.48 6.42
C ALA A 132 -16.77 5.54 5.73
N PRO A 133 -17.17 6.69 5.18
CA PRO A 133 -18.35 6.77 4.33
C PRO A 133 -18.23 5.81 3.13
N PRO A 134 -19.34 5.21 2.66
CA PRO A 134 -19.28 4.31 1.52
C PRO A 134 -18.79 5.04 0.27
N LYS A 135 -17.84 4.43 -0.43
CA LYS A 135 -17.36 4.90 -1.73
C LYS A 135 -18.42 4.67 -2.79
N VAL A 136 -18.46 5.54 -3.80
CA VAL A 136 -19.44 5.47 -4.89
C VAL A 136 -18.77 5.69 -6.25
N GLY A 137 -19.38 5.18 -7.32
CA GLY A 137 -18.91 5.40 -8.68
C GLY A 137 -17.52 4.82 -8.95
N ILE A 138 -16.64 5.63 -9.55
CA ILE A 138 -15.29 5.21 -9.94
C ILE A 138 -14.43 4.90 -8.72
N THR A 139 -14.57 5.66 -7.63
CA THR A 139 -13.77 5.48 -6.41
C THR A 139 -14.04 4.14 -5.73
N LEU A 140 -15.27 3.61 -5.80
CA LEU A 140 -15.59 2.26 -5.34
C LEU A 140 -14.85 1.20 -6.16
N LYS A 141 -14.73 1.40 -7.47
CA LYS A 141 -14.04 0.47 -8.37
C LYS A 141 -12.52 0.50 -8.21
N GLU A 142 -11.98 1.65 -7.82
CA GLU A 142 -10.54 1.84 -7.62
C GLU A 142 -10.08 1.34 -6.25
N SER A 143 -10.91 1.47 -5.22
CA SER A 143 -10.54 1.09 -3.86
C SER A 143 -11.79 0.80 -3.03
N ALA A 144 -12.11 -0.47 -2.85
CA ALA A 144 -13.30 -0.94 -2.12
C ALA A 144 -13.04 -1.14 -0.62
N THR A 145 -12.40 -0.17 0.05
CA THR A 145 -12.20 -0.18 1.51
C THR A 145 -13.34 0.56 2.21
N TYR A 146 -13.75 0.11 3.40
CA TYR A 146 -14.93 0.60 4.12
C TYR A 146 -14.62 1.21 5.49
N THR A 147 -13.36 1.13 5.91
CA THR A 147 -12.91 1.68 7.20
C THR A 147 -11.90 2.79 6.96
N ASP A 148 -11.73 3.63 7.97
CA ASP A 148 -10.55 4.47 8.09
C ASP A 148 -9.30 3.58 8.05
N PHE A 149 -8.40 3.86 7.12
CA PHE A 149 -7.25 3.01 6.89
C PHE A 149 -6.06 3.51 7.71
N ALA A 150 -5.61 2.70 8.66
CA ALA A 150 -4.39 2.97 9.42
C ALA A 150 -3.40 1.81 9.25
N ASN A 151 -2.13 2.11 9.04
CA ASN A 151 -1.07 1.12 8.95
C ASN A 151 -0.07 1.28 10.10
N ILE A 152 -0.07 0.32 11.02
CA ILE A 152 0.84 0.29 12.17
C ILE A 152 2.18 -0.27 11.73
N ASN A 153 3.25 0.49 11.95
CA ASN A 153 4.62 0.04 11.70
C ASN A 153 5.22 -0.49 13.00
N THR A 154 5.85 -1.67 12.95
CA THR A 154 6.40 -2.37 14.12
C THR A 154 7.79 -2.90 13.81
N GLY A 155 8.75 -2.73 14.70
CA GLY A 155 10.13 -3.22 14.55
C GLY A 155 11.03 -2.28 13.74
N GLY A 156 11.89 -2.85 12.90
CA GLY A 156 12.91 -2.09 12.18
C GLY A 156 14.03 -1.59 13.09
N ILE A 157 14.53 -0.39 12.85
CA ILE A 157 15.60 0.22 13.63
C ILE A 157 15.09 1.36 14.53
N ASP A 158 15.82 1.61 15.62
CA ASP A 158 15.68 2.82 16.42
C ASP A 158 16.14 4.04 15.57
N PRO A 159 15.30 5.09 15.42
CA PRO A 159 15.60 6.18 14.50
C PRO A 159 16.76 7.07 14.98
N TYR A 160 17.05 7.10 16.26
CA TYR A 160 18.12 7.94 16.83
C TYR A 160 19.48 7.26 16.78
N THR A 161 19.53 5.99 17.16
CA THR A 161 20.78 5.22 17.22
C THR A 161 21.09 4.49 15.91
N GLY A 162 20.04 4.09 15.17
CA GLY A 162 20.15 3.21 14.01
C GLY A 162 20.43 1.75 14.38
N GLU A 163 20.31 1.37 15.64
CA GLU A 163 20.41 -0.02 16.12
C GLU A 163 19.05 -0.73 16.08
N ASP A 164 18.99 -1.97 16.56
CA ASP A 164 17.74 -2.76 16.66
C ASP A 164 16.66 -1.95 17.39
N GLY A 165 15.52 -1.75 16.74
CA GLY A 165 14.36 -1.03 17.28
C GLY A 165 13.30 -1.93 17.91
N VAL A 166 13.47 -3.26 17.81
CA VAL A 166 12.55 -4.23 18.40
C VAL A 166 12.60 -4.17 19.93
N ASN A 167 11.45 -4.09 20.54
CA ASN A 167 11.29 -3.97 21.98
C ASN A 167 10.08 -4.79 22.48
N GLU A 168 9.77 -4.75 23.77
CA GLU A 168 8.68 -5.55 24.34
C GLU A 168 7.31 -5.13 23.79
N VAL A 169 7.11 -3.85 23.49
CA VAL A 169 5.87 -3.36 22.87
C VAL A 169 5.74 -3.86 21.42
N SER A 170 6.85 -4.15 20.71
CA SER A 170 6.79 -4.77 19.40
C SER A 170 6.15 -6.17 19.46
N TYR A 171 6.52 -6.98 20.45
CA TYR A 171 5.86 -8.28 20.67
C TYR A 171 4.43 -8.13 21.17
N LEU A 172 4.17 -7.12 22.02
CA LEU A 172 2.82 -6.80 22.49
C LEU A 172 1.87 -6.50 21.32
N ILE A 173 2.33 -5.74 20.33
CA ILE A 173 1.56 -5.45 19.11
C ILE A 173 1.31 -6.73 18.31
N LEU A 174 2.33 -7.58 18.13
CA LEU A 174 2.18 -8.87 17.44
C LEU A 174 1.17 -9.78 18.14
N ASP A 175 1.21 -9.86 19.46
CA ASP A 175 0.28 -10.67 20.24
C ASP A 175 -1.15 -10.11 20.17
N THR A 176 -1.32 -8.79 20.22
CA THR A 176 -2.61 -8.12 20.01
C THR A 176 -3.20 -8.43 18.63
N MET A 177 -2.38 -8.37 17.59
CA MET A 177 -2.81 -8.71 16.24
C MET A 177 -3.26 -10.17 16.14
N ASP A 178 -2.48 -11.08 16.71
CA ASP A 178 -2.74 -12.53 16.65
C ASP A 178 -4.05 -12.91 17.37
N GLU A 179 -4.35 -12.24 18.47
CA GLU A 179 -5.57 -12.49 19.25
C GLU A 179 -6.80 -11.85 18.61
N MET A 180 -6.70 -10.58 18.24
CA MET A 180 -7.86 -9.81 17.78
C MET A 180 -8.29 -10.15 16.34
N LYS A 181 -7.37 -10.42 15.44
CA LYS A 181 -7.61 -10.75 14.01
C LYS A 181 -8.60 -9.81 13.31
N LEU A 182 -8.48 -8.52 13.59
CA LEU A 182 -9.34 -7.48 13.02
C LEU A 182 -8.83 -7.03 11.65
N LEU A 183 -9.72 -6.54 10.80
CA LEU A 183 -9.36 -5.99 9.48
C LEU A 183 -8.53 -4.72 9.63
N GLN A 184 -8.86 -3.89 10.62
CA GLN A 184 -8.16 -2.66 10.95
C GLN A 184 -7.70 -2.67 12.43
N PRO A 185 -6.54 -2.07 12.71
CA PRO A 185 -5.63 -1.42 11.77
C PRO A 185 -4.92 -2.45 10.89
N SER A 186 -4.59 -2.08 9.64
CA SER A 186 -3.58 -2.82 8.88
C SER A 186 -2.26 -2.71 9.62
N SER A 187 -1.47 -3.78 9.62
CA SER A 187 -0.23 -3.79 10.38
C SER A 187 0.89 -4.38 9.54
N ASN A 188 2.06 -3.81 9.68
CA ASN A 188 3.26 -4.27 9.04
C ASN A 188 4.40 -4.49 10.02
N VAL A 189 5.33 -5.33 9.63
CA VAL A 189 6.59 -5.54 10.32
C VAL A 189 7.70 -5.00 9.43
N GLN A 190 8.39 -3.98 9.92
CA GLN A 190 9.66 -3.54 9.35
C GLN A 190 10.75 -4.50 9.80
N VAL A 191 11.44 -5.09 8.85
CA VAL A 191 12.51 -6.06 9.07
C VAL A 191 13.84 -5.44 8.69
N SER A 192 14.75 -5.32 9.66
CA SER A 192 16.14 -4.94 9.47
C SER A 192 17.06 -6.15 9.60
N GLU A 193 18.25 -6.10 9.01
CA GLU A 193 19.32 -7.07 9.25
C GLU A 193 19.70 -7.14 10.73
N LYS A 194 19.47 -6.08 11.50
CA LYS A 194 19.74 -5.99 12.94
C LYS A 194 18.70 -6.65 13.83
N ASN A 195 17.50 -6.90 13.30
CA ASN A 195 16.42 -7.49 14.10
C ASN A 195 16.64 -8.98 14.35
N PRO A 196 16.31 -9.48 15.55
CA PRO A 196 16.48 -10.88 15.89
C PRO A 196 15.53 -11.78 15.09
N ASP A 197 15.99 -12.97 14.73
CA ASP A 197 15.18 -13.94 13.99
C ASP A 197 13.92 -14.36 14.75
N THR A 198 13.93 -14.33 16.08
CA THR A 198 12.75 -14.60 16.92
C THR A 198 11.61 -13.66 16.62
N PHE A 199 11.89 -12.38 16.39
CA PHE A 199 10.88 -11.38 16.02
C PHE A 199 10.28 -11.65 14.63
N VAL A 200 11.15 -11.87 13.63
CA VAL A 200 10.69 -12.15 12.26
C VAL A 200 9.89 -13.44 12.20
N LYS A 201 10.36 -14.51 12.88
CA LYS A 201 9.64 -15.78 12.99
C LYS A 201 8.28 -15.61 13.65
N ARG A 202 8.18 -14.84 14.74
CA ARG A 202 6.88 -14.57 15.39
C ARG A 202 5.89 -13.88 14.42
N ALA A 203 6.36 -12.92 13.64
CA ALA A 203 5.54 -12.27 12.63
C ALA A 203 5.11 -13.25 11.52
N VAL A 204 6.01 -14.13 11.05
CA VAL A 204 5.68 -15.17 10.07
C VAL A 204 4.71 -16.20 10.63
N GLU A 205 4.83 -16.59 11.91
CA GLU A 205 3.85 -17.45 12.58
C GLU A 205 2.43 -16.89 12.53
N ILE A 206 2.28 -15.58 12.68
CA ILE A 206 0.99 -14.91 12.58
C ILE A 206 0.51 -14.89 11.13
N SER A 207 1.37 -14.46 10.20
CA SER A 207 1.03 -14.32 8.78
C SER A 207 0.59 -15.66 8.16
N ARG A 208 1.23 -16.78 8.50
CA ARG A 208 0.88 -18.11 7.99
C ARG A 208 -0.47 -18.66 8.50
N LYS A 209 -1.12 -17.98 9.46
CA LYS A 209 -2.48 -18.33 9.90
C LYS A 209 -3.57 -17.97 8.87
N GLY A 210 -3.22 -17.23 7.82
CA GLY A 210 -4.03 -17.08 6.62
C GLY A 210 -4.95 -15.86 6.56
N TRP A 211 -4.97 -15.00 7.58
CA TRP A 211 -5.80 -13.78 7.55
C TRP A 211 -5.07 -12.54 6.97
N GLY A 212 -3.88 -12.75 6.37
CA GLY A 212 -3.19 -11.78 5.52
C GLY A 212 -2.40 -10.68 6.24
N GLN A 213 -2.22 -10.76 7.55
CA GLN A 213 -1.39 -9.82 8.33
C GLN A 213 -0.40 -10.58 9.21
N PRO A 214 0.76 -9.96 9.57
CA PRO A 214 1.29 -8.71 9.03
C PRO A 214 1.85 -8.84 7.62
N ALA A 215 2.01 -7.70 6.93
CA ALA A 215 2.89 -7.58 5.78
C ALA A 215 4.32 -7.27 6.23
N PHE A 216 5.31 -7.52 5.36
CA PHE A 216 6.72 -7.35 5.69
C PHE A 216 7.35 -6.27 4.81
N TYR A 217 8.14 -5.39 5.42
CA TYR A 217 8.82 -4.26 4.78
C TYR A 217 10.31 -4.27 5.10
N ASN A 218 11.10 -3.88 4.14
CA ASN A 218 12.57 -3.82 4.26
C ASN A 218 13.00 -2.47 4.84
N THR A 219 13.52 -2.47 6.04
CA THR A 219 13.96 -1.23 6.71
C THR A 219 15.11 -0.54 5.98
N GLU A 220 16.09 -1.30 5.49
CA GLU A 220 17.26 -0.75 4.80
C GLU A 220 16.86 -0.12 3.46
N GLU A 221 15.96 -0.76 2.74
CA GLU A 221 15.43 -0.26 1.48
C GLU A 221 14.62 1.01 1.71
N LEU A 222 13.67 1.03 2.65
CA LEU A 222 12.86 2.18 3.04
C LEU A 222 13.73 3.42 3.35
N ILE A 223 14.81 3.23 4.10
CA ILE A 223 15.73 4.31 4.44
C ILE A 223 16.46 4.81 3.19
N GLN A 224 16.95 3.90 2.34
CA GLN A 224 17.65 4.28 1.11
C GLN A 224 16.72 4.99 0.12
N GLU A 225 15.49 4.52 -0.01
CA GLU A 225 14.43 5.17 -0.80
C GLU A 225 14.21 6.62 -0.36
N LEU A 226 14.03 6.84 0.94
CA LEU A 226 13.81 8.18 1.49
C LEU A 226 15.04 9.09 1.34
N LEU A 227 16.26 8.55 1.46
CA LEU A 227 17.50 9.28 1.17
C LEU A 227 17.58 9.68 -0.31
N ASN A 228 17.25 8.76 -1.23
CA ASN A 228 17.21 9.02 -2.66
C ASN A 228 16.13 10.05 -3.04
N ALA A 229 15.07 10.15 -2.24
CA ALA A 229 14.04 11.18 -2.36
C ALA A 229 14.41 12.51 -1.66
N GLY A 230 15.65 12.65 -1.16
CA GLY A 230 16.21 13.90 -0.63
C GLY A 230 15.91 14.18 0.85
N LYS A 231 15.49 13.17 1.64
CA LYS A 231 15.31 13.30 3.09
C LYS A 231 16.67 13.20 3.79
N THR A 232 16.77 13.77 4.99
CA THR A 232 17.94 13.54 5.85
C THR A 232 17.95 12.12 6.38
N LEU A 233 19.10 11.60 6.82
CA LEU A 233 19.21 10.26 7.40
C LEU A 233 18.33 10.13 8.66
N GLU A 234 18.29 11.18 9.49
CA GLU A 234 17.44 11.22 10.67
C GLU A 234 15.96 11.05 10.29
N ASP A 235 15.46 11.85 9.34
CA ASP A 235 14.07 11.78 8.91
C ASP A 235 13.75 10.46 8.20
N ALA A 236 14.68 9.91 7.42
CA ALA A 236 14.54 8.63 6.75
C ALA A 236 14.41 7.46 7.76
N ARG A 237 15.13 7.50 8.88
CA ARG A 237 15.01 6.49 9.95
C ARG A 237 13.67 6.53 10.68
N PHE A 238 12.99 7.68 10.73
CA PHE A 238 11.59 7.78 11.18
C PHE A 238 10.60 7.27 10.13
N GLY A 239 11.05 6.98 8.95
CA GLY A 239 10.22 6.55 7.84
C GLY A 239 9.57 5.20 8.02
N GLY A 240 8.53 5.02 7.23
CA GLY A 240 7.78 3.78 7.16
C GLY A 240 6.65 3.88 6.15
N SER A 241 5.88 2.80 6.04
CA SER A 241 4.74 2.74 5.17
C SER A 241 3.50 3.37 5.81
N SER A 242 2.73 4.08 4.99
CA SER A 242 1.37 4.49 5.29
C SER A 242 0.47 4.00 4.16
N GLY A 243 -0.77 3.70 4.44
CA GLY A 243 -1.61 3.07 3.43
C GLY A 243 -1.16 1.64 3.13
N CYS A 244 -0.95 1.31 1.86
CA CYS A 244 -0.59 -0.06 1.45
C CYS A 244 0.92 -0.29 1.40
N VAL A 245 1.65 0.54 0.66
CA VAL A 245 3.13 0.49 0.52
C VAL A 245 3.76 1.87 0.46
N GLU A 246 2.98 2.92 0.38
CA GLU A 246 3.45 4.29 0.23
C GLU A 246 4.37 4.67 1.38
N THR A 247 5.61 5.03 1.04
CA THR A 247 6.67 5.31 2.00
C THR A 247 6.86 6.80 2.22
N GLY A 248 6.99 7.21 3.48
CA GLY A 248 7.24 8.61 3.83
C GLY A 248 7.92 8.78 5.18
N ALA A 249 8.44 9.98 5.41
CA ALA A 249 9.02 10.37 6.70
C ALA A 249 7.89 10.78 7.66
N HIS A 250 7.47 9.86 8.54
CA HIS A 250 6.34 10.06 9.44
C HIS A 250 6.47 11.33 10.29
N GLY A 251 5.40 12.13 10.32
CA GLY A 251 5.33 13.39 11.04
C GLY A 251 6.12 14.56 10.42
N ARG A 252 6.78 14.34 9.27
CA ARG A 252 7.63 15.33 8.59
C ARG A 252 7.26 15.56 7.13
N GLU A 253 6.46 14.70 6.58
CA GLU A 253 6.15 14.66 5.16
C GLU A 253 4.65 14.63 4.89
N ALA A 254 4.22 15.45 3.93
CA ALA A 254 2.94 15.31 3.26
C ALA A 254 3.16 14.45 2.00
N TYR A 255 2.90 13.15 2.12
CA TYR A 255 2.98 12.20 1.01
C TYR A 255 1.59 11.67 0.71
N CYS A 256 1.12 11.99 -0.49
CA CYS A 256 -0.27 11.77 -0.87
C CYS A 256 -0.34 11.01 -2.18
N LEU A 257 -1.23 10.03 -2.20
CA LEU A 257 -1.65 9.34 -3.40
C LEU A 257 -2.43 10.29 -4.31
N THR A 258 -2.10 10.31 -5.60
CA THR A 258 -2.76 11.17 -6.60
C THR A 258 -3.44 10.38 -7.72
N GLY A 259 -3.69 9.09 -7.49
CA GLY A 259 -4.40 8.18 -8.37
C GLY A 259 -3.50 7.36 -9.29
N TYR A 260 -4.13 6.57 -10.13
CA TYR A 260 -3.55 5.43 -10.82
C TYR A 260 -3.23 5.73 -12.29
N LEU A 261 -2.25 4.99 -12.85
CA LEU A 261 -1.90 5.01 -14.27
C LEU A 261 -1.93 3.58 -14.83
N ASN A 262 -2.83 3.35 -15.78
CA ASN A 262 -2.96 2.06 -16.47
C ASN A 262 -1.95 1.97 -17.61
N VAL A 263 -0.76 1.43 -17.35
CA VAL A 263 0.31 1.31 -18.35
C VAL A 263 -0.05 0.36 -19.49
N PRO A 264 -0.65 -0.84 -19.25
CA PRO A 264 -1.14 -1.69 -20.32
C PRO A 264 -2.19 -1.02 -21.21
N LYS A 265 -3.08 -0.18 -20.67
CA LYS A 265 -4.06 0.56 -21.49
C LYS A 265 -3.40 1.58 -22.42
N ILE A 266 -2.36 2.25 -21.95
CA ILE A 266 -1.58 3.17 -22.81
C ILE A 266 -0.94 2.38 -23.96
N PHE A 267 -0.48 1.15 -23.70
CA PHE A 267 0.05 0.29 -24.75
C PHE A 267 -1.06 -0.20 -25.70
N GLU A 268 -2.25 -0.57 -25.21
CA GLU A 268 -3.41 -0.88 -26.06
C GLU A 268 -3.73 0.30 -27.01
N ILE A 269 -3.74 1.52 -26.48
CA ILE A 269 -3.94 2.74 -27.27
C ILE A 269 -2.80 2.92 -28.30
N THR A 270 -1.57 2.54 -27.98
CA THR A 270 -0.44 2.53 -28.93
C THR A 270 -0.69 1.59 -30.07
N MET A 271 -1.11 0.35 -29.78
CA MET A 271 -1.46 -0.68 -30.78
C MET A 271 -2.62 -0.24 -31.69
N ASN A 272 -3.44 0.69 -31.24
CA ASN A 272 -4.56 1.27 -31.98
C ASN A 272 -4.25 2.69 -32.51
N ASN A 273 -2.96 3.05 -32.70
CA ASN A 273 -2.53 4.33 -33.25
C ASN A 273 -3.16 5.55 -32.53
N GLY A 274 -3.22 5.50 -31.21
CA GLY A 274 -3.76 6.56 -30.34
C GLY A 274 -5.28 6.53 -30.16
N PHE A 275 -5.99 5.54 -30.74
CA PHE A 275 -7.44 5.38 -30.60
C PHE A 275 -7.78 4.49 -29.41
N ASP A 276 -8.70 4.92 -28.58
CA ASP A 276 -9.24 4.12 -27.48
C ASP A 276 -10.51 3.38 -27.90
N THR A 277 -10.43 2.07 -27.94
CA THR A 277 -11.54 1.20 -28.36
C THR A 277 -12.72 1.24 -27.38
N TYR A 278 -12.46 1.40 -26.08
CA TYR A 278 -13.50 1.44 -25.05
C TYR A 278 -14.38 2.69 -25.14
N THR A 279 -13.78 3.87 -25.30
CA THR A 279 -14.52 5.14 -25.45
C THR A 279 -14.86 5.48 -26.90
N SER A 280 -14.30 4.73 -27.88
CA SER A 280 -14.41 4.99 -29.32
C SER A 280 -13.93 6.39 -29.69
N LYS A 281 -12.81 6.84 -29.12
CA LYS A 281 -12.25 8.19 -29.34
C LYS A 281 -10.76 8.14 -29.63
N GLN A 282 -10.30 9.09 -30.46
CA GLN A 282 -8.88 9.39 -30.58
C GLN A 282 -8.46 10.22 -29.36
N ILE A 283 -7.77 9.62 -28.39
CA ILE A 283 -7.36 10.28 -27.13
C ILE A 283 -5.84 10.41 -26.99
N GLY A 284 -5.08 9.61 -27.74
CA GLY A 284 -3.62 9.70 -27.81
C GLY A 284 -3.14 10.23 -29.17
N PRO A 285 -1.86 10.59 -29.30
CA PRO A 285 -1.26 10.99 -30.56
C PRO A 285 -1.25 9.81 -31.57
N LYS A 286 -1.25 10.12 -32.85
CA LYS A 286 -1.04 9.12 -33.90
C LYS A 286 0.45 8.77 -33.95
N THR A 287 0.81 7.54 -33.58
CA THR A 287 2.21 7.08 -33.50
C THR A 287 2.57 6.00 -34.51
N GLY A 288 1.66 5.62 -35.41
CA GLY A 288 1.81 4.55 -36.39
C GLY A 288 0.90 3.36 -36.08
N ARG A 289 0.70 2.50 -37.04
CA ARG A 289 -0.01 1.23 -36.85
C ARG A 289 0.98 0.14 -36.48
N PRO A 290 0.61 -0.84 -35.65
CA PRO A 290 1.53 -1.89 -35.21
C PRO A 290 2.14 -2.69 -36.37
N GLU A 291 1.40 -2.90 -37.47
CA GLU A 291 1.87 -3.63 -38.64
C GLU A 291 2.95 -2.87 -39.45
N ASP A 292 3.07 -1.55 -39.25
CA ASP A 292 4.02 -0.70 -39.97
C ASP A 292 5.40 -0.67 -39.29
N PHE A 293 5.52 -1.18 -38.04
CA PHE A 293 6.80 -1.18 -37.32
C PHE A 293 7.69 -2.32 -37.78
N GLY A 294 8.90 -1.96 -38.23
CA GLY A 294 9.92 -2.89 -38.70
C GLY A 294 10.74 -3.57 -37.59
N SER A 295 10.72 -3.01 -36.39
CA SER A 295 11.47 -3.52 -35.23
C SER A 295 10.72 -3.31 -33.91
N TYR A 296 11.15 -4.04 -32.88
CA TYR A 296 10.66 -3.87 -31.50
C TYR A 296 10.92 -2.46 -30.97
N GLU A 297 12.05 -1.87 -31.33
CA GLU A 297 12.47 -0.53 -30.91
C GLU A 297 11.52 0.55 -31.48
N GLU A 298 11.08 0.41 -32.73
CA GLU A 298 10.08 1.32 -33.32
C GLU A 298 8.74 1.27 -32.59
N LEU A 299 8.27 0.09 -32.24
CA LEU A 299 7.05 -0.10 -31.44
C LEU A 299 7.22 0.49 -30.05
N ARG A 300 8.37 0.23 -29.40
CA ARG A 300 8.72 0.80 -28.11
C ARG A 300 8.73 2.34 -28.14
N ASP A 301 9.32 2.93 -29.15
CA ASP A 301 9.37 4.40 -29.32
C ASP A 301 7.97 5.00 -29.53
N ALA A 302 7.09 4.29 -30.24
CA ALA A 302 5.69 4.68 -30.38
C ALA A 302 4.97 4.66 -29.03
N PHE A 303 5.20 3.62 -28.22
CA PHE A 303 4.67 3.52 -26.87
C PHE A 303 5.21 4.64 -25.97
N MET A 304 6.50 4.95 -26.01
CA MET A 304 7.09 6.02 -25.20
C MET A 304 6.47 7.40 -25.50
N LYS A 305 6.08 7.67 -26.73
CA LYS A 305 5.36 8.90 -27.09
C LYS A 305 3.95 8.96 -26.53
N GLN A 306 3.24 7.83 -26.51
CA GLN A 306 1.93 7.73 -25.86
C GLN A 306 2.07 7.92 -24.33
N LEU A 307 3.06 7.27 -23.73
CA LEU A 307 3.33 7.34 -22.31
C LEU A 307 3.60 8.80 -21.86
N ASP A 308 4.43 9.54 -22.59
CA ASP A 308 4.68 10.97 -22.34
C ASP A 308 3.38 11.77 -22.35
N HIS A 309 2.57 11.57 -23.38
CA HIS A 309 1.30 12.27 -23.54
C HIS A 309 0.34 12.04 -22.35
N PHE A 310 0.15 10.79 -21.93
CA PHE A 310 -0.78 10.48 -20.84
C PHE A 310 -0.23 10.88 -19.46
N ILE A 311 1.08 10.80 -19.23
CA ILE A 311 1.72 11.31 -18.01
C ILE A 311 1.54 12.82 -17.90
N ASP A 312 1.71 13.56 -18.98
CA ASP A 312 1.50 15.02 -18.98
C ASP A 312 0.06 15.39 -18.64
N ILE A 313 -0.91 14.69 -19.21
CA ILE A 313 -2.34 14.88 -18.88
C ILE A 313 -2.59 14.57 -17.40
N LYS A 314 -2.05 13.46 -16.89
CA LYS A 314 -2.19 13.04 -15.48
C LYS A 314 -1.66 14.09 -14.53
N ILE A 315 -0.45 14.60 -14.77
CA ILE A 315 0.17 15.61 -13.92
C ILE A 315 -0.57 16.95 -14.01
N ALA A 316 -1.00 17.35 -15.19
CA ALA A 316 -1.81 18.56 -15.34
C ALA A 316 -3.16 18.47 -14.61
N GLY A 317 -3.78 17.29 -14.59
CA GLY A 317 -4.98 17.00 -13.80
C GLY A 317 -4.70 17.09 -12.31
N ASN A 318 -3.62 16.46 -11.84
CA ASN A 318 -3.21 16.47 -10.44
C ASN A 318 -2.95 17.90 -9.94
N HIS A 319 -2.30 18.76 -10.72
CA HIS A 319 -2.07 20.17 -10.36
C HIS A 319 -3.38 20.91 -10.07
N LYS A 320 -4.43 20.64 -10.84
CA LYS A 320 -5.77 21.24 -10.59
C LYS A 320 -6.38 20.70 -9.30
N ILE A 321 -6.29 19.39 -9.07
CA ILE A 321 -6.79 18.74 -7.87
C ILE A 321 -6.08 19.28 -6.63
N GLU A 322 -4.74 19.35 -6.62
CA GLU A 322 -3.96 19.90 -5.52
C GLU A 322 -4.39 21.36 -5.19
N THR A 323 -4.61 22.17 -6.22
CA THR A 323 -5.08 23.55 -6.04
C THR A 323 -6.46 23.61 -5.38
N ILE A 324 -7.36 22.68 -5.75
CA ILE A 324 -8.71 22.59 -5.17
C ILE A 324 -8.62 22.15 -3.70
N PHE A 325 -7.82 21.13 -3.38
CA PHE A 325 -7.62 20.67 -2.01
C PHE A 325 -7.06 21.78 -1.12
N ALA A 326 -5.98 22.44 -1.53
CA ALA A 326 -5.39 23.53 -0.75
C ALA A 326 -6.36 24.69 -0.49
N LYS A 327 -7.29 24.96 -1.42
CA LYS A 327 -8.24 26.07 -1.31
C LYS A 327 -9.48 25.73 -0.51
N TYR A 328 -10.03 24.53 -0.66
CA TYR A 328 -11.36 24.18 -0.17
C TYR A 328 -11.38 23.13 0.94
N LEU A 329 -10.24 22.45 1.17
CA LEU A 329 -10.09 21.38 2.16
C LEU A 329 -8.84 21.60 3.02
N PRO A 330 -8.72 22.77 3.72
CA PRO A 330 -7.61 22.98 4.63
C PRO A 330 -7.69 22.00 5.81
N SER A 331 -6.54 21.59 6.33
CA SER A 331 -6.40 20.64 7.44
C SER A 331 -5.58 21.24 8.57
N PRO A 332 -6.14 22.19 9.34
CA PRO A 332 -5.41 22.90 10.38
C PRO A 332 -4.91 22.01 11.50
N LEU A 333 -5.65 21.00 11.96
CA LEU A 333 -5.16 20.10 13.02
C LEU A 333 -4.04 19.19 12.50
N MET A 334 -4.17 18.63 11.29
CA MET A 334 -3.08 17.89 10.65
C MET A 334 -1.83 18.76 10.51
N SER A 335 -2.01 20.02 10.18
CA SER A 335 -0.91 20.99 10.09
C SER A 335 -0.22 21.29 11.43
N VAL A 336 -0.86 21.05 12.56
CA VAL A 336 -0.22 21.13 13.89
C VAL A 336 0.76 20.00 14.11
N VAL A 337 0.41 18.77 13.67
CA VAL A 337 1.16 17.54 14.00
C VAL A 337 2.23 17.18 12.97
N VAL A 338 2.31 17.89 11.84
CA VAL A 338 3.33 17.67 10.82
C VAL A 338 4.37 18.79 10.84
N ASP A 339 5.64 18.42 10.95
CA ASP A 339 6.77 19.34 10.95
C ASP A 339 6.84 20.16 9.66
N GLY A 340 7.19 21.44 9.82
CA GLY A 340 7.25 22.41 8.75
C GLY A 340 5.98 23.29 8.66
N CYS A 341 4.79 22.74 8.81
CA CYS A 341 3.55 23.50 8.66
C CYS A 341 3.45 24.70 9.59
N ARG A 342 3.71 24.52 10.89
CA ARG A 342 3.70 25.59 11.89
C ARG A 342 4.80 26.62 11.64
N GLN A 343 6.00 26.16 11.35
CA GLN A 343 7.17 27.01 11.08
C GLN A 343 6.96 27.87 9.82
N ASN A 344 6.37 27.29 8.82
CA ASN A 344 6.07 27.96 7.54
C ASN A 344 4.79 28.81 7.61
N GLY A 345 3.92 28.57 8.60
CA GLY A 345 2.57 29.16 8.66
C GLY A 345 1.74 28.79 7.43
N LYS A 346 1.81 27.52 7.01
CA LYS A 346 1.13 27.00 5.83
C LYS A 346 0.40 25.70 6.15
N ASP A 347 -0.74 25.52 5.51
CA ASP A 347 -1.52 24.29 5.61
C ASP A 347 -0.81 23.09 4.99
N TYR A 348 -1.09 21.90 5.53
CA TYR A 348 -0.61 20.62 5.04
C TYR A 348 -0.87 20.43 3.54
N ASN A 349 -2.10 20.72 3.08
CA ASN A 349 -2.49 20.62 1.67
C ASN A 349 -1.94 21.74 0.79
N ALA A 350 -1.39 22.79 1.38
CA ALA A 350 -0.77 23.92 0.69
C ALA A 350 0.78 23.86 0.67
N GLY A 351 1.36 22.69 0.92
CA GLY A 351 2.81 22.48 0.92
C GLY A 351 3.52 23.00 2.17
N GLY A 352 2.83 23.00 3.32
CA GLY A 352 3.39 23.46 4.60
C GLY A 352 4.40 22.51 5.22
N ALA A 353 4.31 21.20 4.96
CA ALA A 353 5.18 20.18 5.51
C ALA A 353 6.67 20.37 5.13
N LYS A 354 7.57 19.80 5.94
CA LYS A 354 9.02 19.81 5.67
C LYS A 354 9.34 19.18 4.33
N TYR A 355 8.67 18.05 4.00
CA TYR A 355 8.74 17.38 2.71
C TYR A 355 7.34 17.25 2.13
N ASN A 356 7.24 17.33 0.79
CA ASN A 356 5.97 17.22 0.07
C ASN A 356 6.15 16.31 -1.14
N THR A 357 5.52 15.15 -1.11
CA THR A 357 5.61 14.14 -2.17
C THR A 357 4.21 13.78 -2.68
N ARG A 358 4.10 13.52 -3.97
CA ARG A 358 2.87 13.04 -4.62
C ARG A 358 3.18 11.76 -5.36
N TYR A 359 2.41 10.73 -5.10
CA TYR A 359 2.58 9.42 -5.70
C TYR A 359 1.59 9.20 -6.83
N ILE A 360 2.10 8.73 -7.99
CA ILE A 360 1.28 8.19 -9.07
C ILE A 360 1.45 6.67 -9.04
N GLN A 361 0.34 5.96 -8.86
CA GLN A 361 0.35 4.50 -8.76
C GLN A 361 0.33 3.87 -10.13
N ILE A 362 1.33 3.06 -10.41
CA ILE A 362 1.54 2.34 -11.67
C ILE A 362 0.90 0.96 -11.55
N VAL A 363 0.05 0.60 -12.52
CA VAL A 363 -0.72 -0.64 -12.48
C VAL A 363 -0.43 -1.50 -13.70
N GLY A 364 -0.24 -2.81 -13.48
CA GLY A 364 -0.18 -3.82 -14.51
C GLY A 364 1.20 -4.04 -15.12
N ILE A 365 2.29 -3.83 -14.34
CA ILE A 365 3.67 -3.99 -14.86
C ILE A 365 3.94 -5.42 -15.34
N GLY A 366 3.47 -6.46 -14.63
CA GLY A 366 3.63 -7.85 -15.06
C GLY A 366 2.90 -8.15 -16.37
N THR A 367 1.64 -7.68 -16.50
CA THR A 367 0.88 -7.80 -17.75
C THR A 367 1.60 -7.07 -18.91
N MET A 368 2.13 -5.86 -18.64
CA MET A 368 2.85 -5.09 -19.66
C MET A 368 4.13 -5.79 -20.08
N THR A 369 4.91 -6.31 -19.14
CA THR A 369 6.14 -7.05 -19.39
C THR A 369 5.89 -8.26 -20.28
N ASP A 370 4.94 -9.10 -19.89
CA ASP A 370 4.60 -10.32 -20.65
C ASP A 370 4.00 -10.00 -22.03
N THR A 371 3.28 -8.87 -22.15
CA THR A 371 2.75 -8.38 -23.44
C THR A 371 3.90 -8.03 -24.38
N LEU A 372 4.88 -7.25 -23.92
CA LEU A 372 6.03 -6.88 -24.74
C LEU A 372 6.96 -8.07 -25.03
N ALA A 373 7.17 -8.94 -24.02
CA ALA A 373 7.95 -10.16 -24.21
C ALA A 373 7.31 -11.06 -25.31
N ALA A 374 5.98 -11.18 -25.30
CA ALA A 374 5.27 -11.95 -26.32
C ALA A 374 5.44 -11.39 -27.72
N ILE A 375 5.36 -10.08 -27.89
CA ILE A 375 5.56 -9.40 -29.17
C ILE A 375 7.01 -9.55 -29.62
N LYS A 376 7.96 -9.14 -28.75
CA LYS A 376 9.39 -9.17 -29.08
C LYS A 376 9.82 -10.57 -29.46
N TYR A 377 9.52 -11.57 -28.65
CA TYR A 377 9.93 -12.95 -28.85
C TYR A 377 9.33 -13.58 -30.11
N ASN A 378 8.00 -13.48 -30.29
CA ASN A 378 7.33 -14.25 -31.33
C ASN A 378 7.29 -13.51 -32.68
N VAL A 379 7.15 -12.16 -32.69
CA VAL A 379 7.03 -11.40 -33.92
C VAL A 379 8.41 -11.00 -34.47
N PHE A 380 9.25 -10.39 -33.62
CA PHE A 380 10.51 -9.80 -34.09
C PHE A 380 11.67 -10.80 -34.07
N ASP A 381 11.91 -11.49 -32.95
CA ASP A 381 13.11 -12.31 -32.78
C ASP A 381 12.96 -13.68 -33.48
N HIS A 382 11.84 -14.38 -33.26
CA HIS A 382 11.64 -15.75 -33.78
C HIS A 382 10.71 -15.83 -34.99
N LYS A 383 10.00 -14.76 -35.34
CA LYS A 383 9.12 -14.66 -36.52
C LYS A 383 8.13 -15.84 -36.65
N ARG A 384 7.53 -16.24 -35.52
CA ARG A 384 6.56 -17.37 -35.46
C ARG A 384 5.24 -17.02 -36.12
N PHE A 385 4.87 -15.74 -36.08
CA PHE A 385 3.72 -15.13 -36.75
C PHE A 385 4.03 -13.64 -36.99
N THR A 386 3.26 -13.03 -37.90
CA THR A 386 3.43 -11.59 -38.21
C THR A 386 2.73 -10.72 -37.15
N MET A 387 3.07 -9.43 -37.12
CA MET A 387 2.32 -8.47 -36.27
C MET A 387 0.84 -8.43 -36.63
N LYS A 388 0.54 -8.53 -37.92
CA LYS A 388 -0.85 -8.59 -38.39
C LYS A 388 -1.60 -9.82 -37.84
N ASP A 389 -0.98 -11.00 -37.87
CA ASP A 389 -1.60 -12.23 -37.32
C ASP A 389 -1.90 -12.08 -35.82
N LEU A 390 -1.00 -11.40 -35.09
CA LEU A 390 -1.19 -11.13 -33.67
C LEU A 390 -2.32 -10.12 -33.43
N VAL A 391 -2.38 -9.03 -34.17
CA VAL A 391 -3.47 -8.04 -34.10
C VAL A 391 -4.81 -8.68 -34.41
N ASP A 392 -4.90 -9.45 -35.49
CA ASP A 392 -6.11 -10.19 -35.85
C ASP A 392 -6.58 -11.16 -34.74
N ALA A 393 -5.61 -11.81 -34.05
CA ALA A 393 -5.91 -12.69 -32.91
C ALA A 393 -6.40 -11.91 -31.68
N ILE A 394 -5.80 -10.75 -31.37
CA ILE A 394 -6.22 -9.87 -30.27
C ILE A 394 -7.63 -9.33 -30.53
N ASP A 395 -7.91 -8.85 -31.73
CA ASP A 395 -9.22 -8.32 -32.15
C ASP A 395 -10.32 -9.37 -32.10
N ALA A 396 -9.99 -10.63 -32.42
CA ALA A 396 -10.87 -11.78 -32.26
C ALA A 396 -10.97 -12.31 -30.81
N ASN A 397 -10.34 -11.64 -29.82
CA ASN A 397 -10.23 -12.15 -28.44
C ASN A 397 -9.69 -13.61 -28.41
N PHE A 398 -8.77 -13.91 -29.32
CA PHE A 398 -8.18 -15.23 -29.61
C PHE A 398 -9.17 -16.33 -30.05
N GLU A 399 -10.42 -16.02 -30.34
CA GLU A 399 -11.36 -16.99 -30.93
C GLU A 399 -10.91 -17.38 -32.35
N GLY A 400 -10.70 -18.69 -32.57
CA GLY A 400 -10.13 -19.21 -33.83
C GLY A 400 -8.61 -19.02 -33.97
N HIS A 401 -7.94 -18.48 -32.93
CA HIS A 401 -6.48 -18.27 -32.87
C HIS A 401 -5.83 -18.97 -31.69
N GLU A 402 -6.35 -20.15 -31.31
CA GLU A 402 -5.92 -20.91 -30.11
C GLU A 402 -4.44 -21.29 -30.18
N MET A 403 -3.90 -21.56 -31.39
CA MET A 403 -2.47 -21.85 -31.56
C MET A 403 -1.61 -20.63 -31.20
N THR A 404 -1.96 -19.44 -31.69
CA THR A 404 -1.27 -18.19 -31.37
C THR A 404 -1.34 -17.91 -29.86
N ARG A 405 -2.54 -18.07 -29.27
CA ARG A 405 -2.72 -17.92 -27.82
C ARG A 405 -1.87 -18.91 -27.03
N ASN A 406 -1.81 -20.17 -27.41
CA ASN A 406 -0.96 -21.16 -26.76
C ASN A 406 0.53 -20.82 -26.84
N LEU A 407 1.01 -20.32 -27.98
CA LEU A 407 2.41 -19.88 -28.14
C LEU A 407 2.75 -18.73 -27.17
N VAL A 408 1.90 -17.71 -27.08
CA VAL A 408 2.16 -16.57 -26.20
C VAL A 408 1.97 -16.89 -24.73
N LEU A 409 1.09 -17.80 -24.35
CA LEU A 409 0.89 -18.23 -22.97
C LEU A 409 1.99 -19.17 -22.46
N ASN A 410 2.32 -20.21 -23.24
CA ASN A 410 3.07 -21.35 -22.73
C ASN A 410 4.48 -21.51 -23.34
N HIS A 411 4.81 -20.77 -24.39
CA HIS A 411 6.06 -20.92 -25.13
C HIS A 411 6.82 -19.60 -25.33
N THR A 412 6.58 -18.66 -24.45
CA THR A 412 7.23 -17.34 -24.43
C THR A 412 7.80 -17.10 -23.03
N PRO A 413 9.00 -16.50 -22.89
CA PRO A 413 9.54 -16.08 -21.60
C PRO A 413 8.56 -15.21 -20.81
N LYS A 414 8.48 -15.42 -19.50
CA LYS A 414 7.55 -14.74 -18.60
C LYS A 414 8.25 -14.15 -17.38
N TYR A 415 7.83 -12.96 -17.01
CA TYR A 415 8.24 -12.31 -15.77
C TYR A 415 7.89 -13.16 -14.54
N GLY A 416 8.78 -13.15 -13.54
CA GLY A 416 8.60 -13.88 -12.30
C GLY A 416 9.24 -15.28 -12.27
N ASN A 417 10.02 -15.63 -13.30
CA ASN A 417 10.69 -16.94 -13.43
C ASN A 417 12.23 -16.86 -13.36
N ASP A 418 12.79 -15.71 -12.98
CA ASP A 418 14.23 -15.42 -13.02
C ASP A 418 14.80 -15.63 -14.43
N ASP A 419 14.07 -15.14 -15.44
CA ASP A 419 14.43 -15.19 -16.86
C ASP A 419 14.77 -13.78 -17.35
N ASP A 420 16.05 -13.53 -17.61
CA ASP A 420 16.55 -12.21 -18.00
C ASP A 420 15.86 -11.66 -19.26
N TYR A 421 15.40 -12.53 -20.18
CA TYR A 421 14.69 -12.07 -21.37
C TYR A 421 13.42 -11.26 -21.03
N ALA A 422 12.63 -11.74 -20.09
CA ALA A 422 11.41 -11.05 -19.66
C ALA A 422 11.72 -9.98 -18.61
N ASP A 423 12.63 -10.28 -17.68
CA ASP A 423 12.95 -9.39 -16.57
C ASP A 423 13.63 -8.09 -17.04
N ASP A 424 14.49 -8.13 -18.09
CA ASP A 424 15.09 -6.93 -18.67
C ASP A 424 14.04 -6.02 -19.33
N ILE A 425 12.97 -6.60 -19.90
CA ILE A 425 11.83 -5.84 -20.42
C ILE A 425 11.08 -5.16 -19.27
N MET A 426 10.89 -5.86 -18.16
CA MET A 426 10.28 -5.30 -16.95
C MET A 426 11.08 -4.10 -16.45
N VAL A 427 12.40 -4.24 -16.33
CA VAL A 427 13.30 -3.16 -15.89
C VAL A 427 13.23 -1.97 -16.84
N ASP A 428 13.30 -2.19 -18.17
CA ASP A 428 13.20 -1.12 -19.16
C ASP A 428 11.90 -0.31 -19.05
N ILE A 429 10.76 -0.98 -18.91
CA ILE A 429 9.44 -0.31 -18.76
C ILE A 429 9.34 0.41 -17.42
N PHE A 430 9.77 -0.23 -16.34
CA PHE A 430 9.81 0.39 -15.03
C PHE A 430 10.63 1.69 -15.03
N GLU A 431 11.87 1.63 -15.52
CA GLU A 431 12.76 2.79 -15.60
C GLU A 431 12.19 3.89 -16.51
N SER A 432 11.62 3.51 -17.64
CA SER A 432 11.00 4.46 -18.57
C SER A 432 9.84 5.23 -17.90
N VAL A 433 8.97 4.55 -17.16
CA VAL A 433 7.84 5.19 -16.44
C VAL A 433 8.35 6.05 -15.30
N ARG A 434 9.29 5.52 -14.49
CA ARG A 434 9.92 6.23 -13.38
C ARG A 434 10.56 7.54 -13.83
N ASP A 435 11.41 7.50 -14.85
CA ASP A 435 12.18 8.65 -15.29
C ASP A 435 11.32 9.76 -15.90
N LYS A 436 10.14 9.42 -16.43
CA LYS A 436 9.17 10.40 -16.92
C LYS A 436 8.37 11.10 -15.83
N ILE A 437 8.28 10.51 -14.64
CA ILE A 437 7.46 11.00 -13.52
C ILE A 437 8.33 11.55 -12.39
N ARG A 438 9.36 10.81 -11.98
CA ARG A 438 10.17 11.12 -10.80
C ARG A 438 10.78 12.51 -10.86
N GLY A 439 10.62 13.27 -9.77
CA GLY A 439 11.21 14.60 -9.64
C GLY A 439 10.46 15.71 -10.35
N ARG A 440 9.41 15.44 -11.13
CA ARG A 440 8.53 16.48 -11.67
C ARG A 440 7.89 17.26 -10.54
N LYS A 441 7.75 18.57 -10.72
CA LYS A 441 7.31 19.47 -9.64
C LYS A 441 5.80 19.44 -9.45
N THR A 442 5.38 19.48 -8.18
CA THR A 442 3.99 19.73 -7.78
C THR A 442 3.70 21.23 -7.73
N VAL A 443 2.43 21.62 -7.57
CA VAL A 443 2.01 23.03 -7.49
C VAL A 443 2.66 23.76 -6.30
N TYR A 444 2.83 23.06 -5.19
CA TYR A 444 3.30 23.65 -3.94
C TYR A 444 4.75 23.31 -3.57
N GLY A 445 5.58 23.05 -4.56
CA GLY A 445 7.03 22.92 -4.38
C GLY A 445 7.54 21.52 -4.03
N GLY A 446 6.67 20.53 -3.99
CA GLY A 446 7.03 19.12 -3.83
C GLY A 446 7.46 18.45 -5.14
N THR A 447 7.56 17.13 -5.12
CA THR A 447 7.90 16.31 -6.28
C THR A 447 6.98 15.12 -6.45
N TYR A 448 6.81 14.67 -7.70
CA TYR A 448 6.17 13.40 -8.02
C TYR A 448 7.16 12.25 -7.86
N GLN A 449 6.63 11.12 -7.40
CA GLN A 449 7.24 9.79 -7.36
C GLN A 449 6.26 8.77 -7.94
N ILE A 450 6.71 7.55 -8.15
CA ILE A 450 5.84 6.42 -8.54
C ILE A 450 5.72 5.43 -7.40
N ASP A 451 4.55 4.80 -7.31
CA ASP A 451 4.31 3.59 -6.52
C ASP A 451 3.87 2.46 -7.44
N MET A 452 4.26 1.24 -7.12
CA MET A 452 3.87 0.05 -7.87
C MET A 452 2.78 -0.69 -7.11
N LEU A 453 1.57 -0.12 -7.10
CA LEU A 453 0.44 -0.57 -6.28
C LEU A 453 -0.89 -0.36 -7.02
N PRO A 454 -1.80 -1.34 -7.06
CA PRO A 454 -3.09 -1.19 -7.73
C PRO A 454 -4.25 -0.89 -6.79
N THR A 455 -4.15 -1.12 -5.47
CA THR A 455 -5.31 -1.33 -4.59
C THR A 455 -6.25 -2.39 -5.21
N THR A 456 -7.38 -2.00 -5.83
CA THR A 456 -8.24 -2.89 -6.63
C THR A 456 -8.35 -2.45 -8.11
N CYS A 457 -7.64 -1.39 -8.49
CA CYS A 457 -7.69 -0.81 -9.84
C CYS A 457 -7.34 -1.79 -10.95
N HIS A 458 -6.48 -2.78 -10.70
CA HIS A 458 -6.10 -3.78 -11.69
C HIS A 458 -7.31 -4.58 -12.22
N VAL A 459 -8.34 -4.78 -11.40
CA VAL A 459 -9.60 -5.43 -11.81
C VAL A 459 -10.38 -4.48 -12.72
N TYR A 460 -10.63 -3.26 -12.28
CA TYR A 460 -11.35 -2.25 -13.07
C TYR A 460 -10.61 -1.92 -14.37
N PHE A 461 -9.30 -1.73 -14.33
CA PHE A 461 -8.50 -1.43 -15.52
C PHE A 461 -8.51 -2.55 -16.53
N GLY A 462 -8.46 -3.81 -16.09
CA GLY A 462 -8.62 -4.95 -16.97
C GLY A 462 -10.01 -4.99 -17.64
N SER A 463 -11.06 -4.61 -16.89
CA SER A 463 -12.45 -4.65 -17.40
C SER A 463 -12.74 -3.68 -18.54
N VAL A 464 -11.93 -2.62 -18.69
CA VAL A 464 -12.04 -1.60 -19.75
C VAL A 464 -11.01 -1.80 -20.88
N MET A 465 -10.35 -2.97 -20.92
CA MET A 465 -9.34 -3.32 -21.92
C MET A 465 -9.78 -4.49 -22.78
N THR A 466 -9.37 -4.47 -24.04
CA THR A 466 -9.45 -5.61 -24.96
C THR A 466 -8.45 -6.70 -24.59
N ALA A 467 -8.38 -7.78 -25.34
CA ALA A 467 -7.33 -8.80 -25.20
C ALA A 467 -5.93 -8.19 -25.40
N SER A 468 -4.91 -8.82 -24.86
CA SER A 468 -3.51 -8.37 -24.98
C SER A 468 -2.57 -9.47 -25.47
N ALA A 469 -1.43 -9.06 -26.03
CA ALA A 469 -0.52 -9.96 -26.74
C ALA A 469 0.09 -11.09 -25.87
N ASN A 470 0.04 -10.97 -24.53
CA ASN A 470 0.43 -12.04 -23.62
C ASN A 470 -0.60 -13.20 -23.52
N GLY A 471 -1.72 -13.10 -24.23
CA GLY A 471 -2.81 -14.10 -24.22
C GLY A 471 -3.93 -13.85 -23.21
N ARG A 472 -3.89 -12.70 -22.48
CA ARG A 472 -4.97 -12.24 -21.61
C ARG A 472 -6.20 -11.92 -22.45
N LEU A 473 -7.38 -12.40 -22.05
CA LEU A 473 -8.64 -12.12 -22.74
C LEU A 473 -9.20 -10.75 -22.36
N SER A 474 -10.10 -10.23 -23.19
CA SER A 474 -10.83 -9.00 -22.95
C SER A 474 -11.55 -9.04 -21.60
N GLY A 475 -11.49 -7.95 -20.85
CA GLY A 475 -12.16 -7.81 -19.55
C GLY A 475 -11.49 -8.51 -18.37
N VAL A 476 -10.47 -9.35 -18.58
CA VAL A 476 -9.75 -10.04 -17.49
C VAL A 476 -8.88 -9.05 -16.71
N PRO A 477 -8.81 -9.14 -15.35
CA PRO A 477 -7.96 -8.29 -14.53
C PRO A 477 -6.49 -8.29 -14.96
N LEU A 478 -5.82 -7.15 -14.78
CA LEU A 478 -4.37 -7.01 -14.92
C LEU A 478 -3.64 -7.65 -13.73
N THR A 479 -2.30 -7.66 -13.78
CA THR A 479 -1.49 -8.03 -12.62
C THR A 479 -1.57 -6.98 -11.51
N ASP A 480 -1.49 -7.45 -10.28
CA ASP A 480 -1.45 -6.62 -9.08
C ASP A 480 -0.01 -6.23 -8.71
N GLY A 481 0.21 -4.96 -8.32
CA GLY A 481 1.52 -4.47 -7.90
C GLY A 481 2.64 -4.81 -8.87
N ILE A 482 3.68 -5.43 -8.34
CA ILE A 482 4.81 -5.99 -9.10
C ILE A 482 4.73 -7.52 -9.22
N SER A 483 3.58 -8.11 -8.93
CA SER A 483 3.39 -9.57 -9.03
C SER A 483 3.42 -10.03 -10.50
N PRO A 484 3.88 -11.25 -10.78
CA PRO A 484 3.80 -11.85 -12.10
C PRO A 484 2.36 -12.06 -12.58
N GLU A 485 2.18 -12.33 -13.86
CA GLU A 485 0.88 -12.76 -14.42
C GLU A 485 0.44 -14.08 -13.78
N LYS A 486 -0.83 -14.19 -13.48
CA LYS A 486 -1.43 -15.32 -12.75
C LYS A 486 -1.19 -16.64 -13.49
N GLY A 487 -0.53 -17.58 -12.83
CA GLY A 487 -0.16 -18.88 -13.38
C GLY A 487 1.07 -18.87 -14.31
N ALA A 488 1.73 -17.73 -14.49
CA ALA A 488 2.94 -17.62 -15.31
C ALA A 488 4.23 -17.90 -14.53
N ASP A 489 4.23 -17.69 -13.22
CA ASP A 489 5.36 -17.84 -12.31
C ASP A 489 5.51 -19.30 -11.83
N VAL A 490 6.05 -20.15 -12.71
CA VAL A 490 6.10 -21.61 -12.53
C VAL A 490 7.38 -22.12 -11.86
N ASN A 491 8.39 -21.25 -11.68
CA ASN A 491 9.70 -21.62 -11.13
C ASN A 491 9.81 -21.45 -9.60
N GLY A 492 8.68 -21.18 -8.93
CA GLY A 492 8.57 -21.11 -7.48
C GLY A 492 8.91 -19.73 -6.88
N PRO A 493 8.70 -19.57 -5.54
CA PRO A 493 8.72 -18.27 -4.89
C PRO A 493 10.08 -17.58 -4.93
N THR A 494 11.17 -18.34 -4.95
CA THR A 494 12.53 -17.79 -5.04
C THR A 494 12.78 -17.14 -6.40
N ALA A 495 12.28 -17.72 -7.49
CA ALA A 495 12.40 -17.12 -8.82
C ALA A 495 11.60 -15.80 -8.90
N VAL A 496 10.41 -15.76 -8.29
CA VAL A 496 9.60 -14.54 -8.23
C VAL A 496 10.35 -13.41 -7.53
N ILE A 497 10.92 -13.64 -6.33
CA ILE A 497 11.65 -12.58 -5.62
C ILE A 497 12.93 -12.15 -6.35
N ARG A 498 13.58 -13.05 -7.10
CA ARG A 498 14.75 -12.70 -7.92
C ARG A 498 14.37 -11.83 -9.12
N SER A 499 13.32 -12.18 -9.85
CA SER A 499 12.78 -11.32 -10.90
C SER A 499 12.36 -9.94 -10.38
N ALA A 500 11.62 -9.89 -9.27
CA ALA A 500 11.17 -8.66 -8.66
C ALA A 500 12.34 -7.78 -8.16
N SER A 501 13.42 -8.37 -7.67
CA SER A 501 14.60 -7.66 -7.17
C SER A 501 15.47 -7.02 -8.25
N LYS A 502 15.22 -7.30 -9.54
CA LYS A 502 15.90 -6.61 -10.65
C LYS A 502 15.42 -5.17 -10.85
N MET A 503 14.23 -4.85 -10.33
CA MET A 503 13.71 -3.49 -10.25
C MET A 503 14.47 -2.69 -9.17
N ASP A 504 14.80 -1.44 -9.43
CA ASP A 504 15.35 -0.54 -8.42
C ASP A 504 14.24 0.03 -7.53
N HIS A 505 13.88 -0.72 -6.47
CA HIS A 505 12.86 -0.33 -5.51
C HIS A 505 13.15 1.02 -4.86
N THR A 506 14.42 1.31 -4.56
CA THR A 506 14.86 2.55 -3.88
C THR A 506 14.61 3.82 -4.68
N SER A 507 14.20 3.69 -5.92
CA SER A 507 13.82 4.81 -6.80
C SER A 507 12.31 5.03 -6.91
N THR A 508 11.52 4.33 -6.09
CA THR A 508 10.05 4.44 -6.03
C THR A 508 9.60 5.10 -4.74
N GLY A 509 8.32 5.09 -4.45
CA GLY A 509 7.69 5.40 -3.17
C GLY A 509 7.01 4.17 -2.57
N GLY A 510 7.31 2.99 -3.10
CA GLY A 510 6.84 1.70 -2.64
C GLY A 510 6.44 0.74 -3.75
N THR A 511 6.69 -0.54 -3.54
CA THR A 511 6.32 -1.62 -4.45
C THR A 511 5.62 -2.75 -3.71
N LEU A 512 4.54 -3.28 -4.28
CA LEU A 512 3.73 -4.32 -3.66
C LEU A 512 3.97 -5.67 -4.35
N LEU A 513 4.49 -6.66 -3.60
CA LEU A 513 4.62 -8.04 -4.04
C LEU A 513 3.68 -8.96 -3.24
N ASN A 514 2.76 -9.62 -3.94
CA ASN A 514 1.92 -10.68 -3.40
C ASN A 514 2.50 -12.05 -3.69
N GLN A 515 2.46 -12.95 -2.70
CA GLN A 515 2.65 -14.38 -2.92
C GLN A 515 1.55 -15.18 -2.23
N LYS A 516 1.14 -16.28 -2.83
CA LYS A 516 0.12 -17.17 -2.28
C LYS A 516 0.73 -18.54 -2.02
N PHE A 517 0.51 -19.04 -0.79
CA PHE A 517 0.93 -20.38 -0.38
C PHE A 517 -0.28 -21.20 0.07
N THR A 518 -0.21 -22.52 -0.10
CA THR A 518 -1.13 -23.39 0.62
C THR A 518 -0.67 -23.53 2.07
N PRO A 519 -1.58 -23.70 3.05
CA PRO A 519 -1.19 -23.92 4.44
C PRO A 519 -0.23 -25.10 4.61
N ALA A 520 -0.41 -26.15 3.81
CA ALA A 520 0.43 -27.34 3.86
C ALA A 520 1.89 -27.08 3.41
N SER A 521 2.09 -26.18 2.42
CA SER A 521 3.43 -25.90 1.86
C SER A 521 4.36 -25.13 2.80
N ILE A 522 3.80 -24.49 3.83
CA ILE A 522 4.54 -23.68 4.82
C ILE A 522 4.25 -24.11 6.26
N ALA A 523 3.81 -25.38 6.44
CA ALA A 523 3.51 -25.93 7.75
C ALA A 523 4.78 -26.29 8.56
N GLY A 524 4.64 -26.39 9.87
CA GLY A 524 5.69 -26.81 10.78
C GLY A 524 6.87 -25.82 10.91
N GLU A 525 7.95 -26.28 11.52
CA GLU A 525 9.18 -25.49 11.71
C GLU A 525 9.93 -25.25 10.40
N GLU A 526 9.92 -26.23 9.51
CA GLU A 526 10.56 -26.14 8.20
C GLU A 526 9.90 -25.06 7.34
N GLY A 527 8.56 -25.05 7.28
CA GLY A 527 7.81 -24.00 6.57
C GLY A 527 8.03 -22.61 7.17
N LEU A 528 8.09 -22.50 8.51
CA LEU A 528 8.45 -21.27 9.20
C LEU A 528 9.84 -20.77 8.80
N HIS A 529 10.83 -21.68 8.77
CA HIS A 529 12.19 -21.35 8.35
C HIS A 529 12.24 -20.90 6.89
N HIS A 530 11.58 -21.61 5.98
CA HIS A 530 11.59 -21.30 4.55
C HIS A 530 11.00 -19.90 4.28
N VAL A 531 9.84 -19.55 4.87
CA VAL A 531 9.24 -18.23 4.67
C VAL A 531 10.11 -17.13 5.28
N THR A 532 10.68 -17.36 6.48
CA THR A 532 11.61 -16.42 7.11
C THR A 532 12.84 -16.17 6.23
N ALA A 533 13.43 -17.26 5.68
CA ALA A 533 14.57 -17.16 4.78
C ALA A 533 14.24 -16.47 3.46
N LEU A 534 13.05 -16.71 2.91
CA LEU A 534 12.55 -16.04 1.70
C LEU A 534 12.47 -14.52 1.91
N ILE A 535 11.87 -14.06 3.03
CA ILE A 535 11.78 -12.64 3.37
C ILE A 535 13.18 -12.03 3.51
N ARG A 536 14.07 -12.68 4.30
CA ARG A 536 15.45 -12.21 4.47
C ARG A 536 16.22 -12.13 3.16
N ALA A 537 16.07 -13.14 2.29
CA ALA A 537 16.72 -13.17 0.98
C ALA A 537 16.22 -12.04 0.07
N TYR A 538 14.91 -11.82 0.02
CA TYR A 538 14.32 -10.74 -0.76
C TYR A 538 14.79 -9.37 -0.29
N PHE A 539 14.82 -9.14 1.02
CA PHE A 539 15.25 -7.88 1.59
C PHE A 539 16.75 -7.63 1.45
N LYS A 540 17.57 -8.69 1.49
CA LYS A 540 19.00 -8.58 1.16
C LYS A 540 19.25 -8.18 -0.30
N MET A 541 18.33 -8.49 -1.20
CA MET A 541 18.34 -8.04 -2.60
C MET A 541 17.65 -6.67 -2.79
N MET A 542 17.42 -5.93 -1.69
CA MET A 542 16.76 -4.60 -1.69
C MET A 542 15.31 -4.63 -2.18
N GLY A 543 14.61 -5.75 -2.07
CA GLY A 543 13.15 -5.76 -2.24
C GLY A 543 12.47 -4.93 -1.17
N HIS A 544 11.38 -4.24 -1.53
CA HIS A 544 10.70 -3.28 -0.64
C HIS A 544 9.72 -3.95 0.32
N HIS A 545 8.74 -4.67 -0.22
CA HIS A 545 7.61 -5.22 0.52
C HIS A 545 7.21 -6.59 -0.01
N ILE A 546 6.79 -7.47 0.90
CA ILE A 546 6.18 -8.76 0.56
C ILE A 546 5.01 -9.06 1.51
N GLN A 547 3.92 -9.58 0.96
CA GLN A 547 2.76 -10.04 1.72
C GLN A 547 2.28 -11.40 1.24
N PHE A 548 1.55 -12.12 2.10
CA PHE A 548 1.18 -13.50 1.83
C PHE A 548 -0.33 -13.72 1.93
N ASN A 549 -0.88 -14.49 0.98
CA ASN A 549 -2.12 -15.22 1.12
C ASN A 549 -1.80 -16.67 1.45
N VAL A 550 -2.28 -17.17 2.58
CA VAL A 550 -2.04 -18.55 3.01
C VAL A 550 -3.38 -19.27 3.06
N ILE A 551 -3.82 -19.76 1.90
CA ILE A 551 -5.14 -20.35 1.73
C ILE A 551 -5.17 -21.27 0.51
N ASP A 552 -5.91 -22.38 0.63
CA ASP A 552 -6.14 -23.29 -0.48
C ASP A 552 -7.17 -22.74 -1.46
N ARG A 553 -6.92 -22.87 -2.76
CA ARG A 553 -7.86 -22.52 -3.81
C ARG A 553 -9.22 -23.21 -3.66
N ALA A 554 -9.22 -24.45 -3.19
CA ALA A 554 -10.43 -25.21 -2.95
C ALA A 554 -11.36 -24.55 -1.91
N VAL A 555 -10.77 -23.99 -0.85
CA VAL A 555 -11.51 -23.27 0.20
C VAL A 555 -12.16 -22.00 -0.36
N LEU A 556 -11.44 -21.23 -1.18
CA LEU A 556 -11.97 -20.03 -1.83
C LEU A 556 -13.12 -20.35 -2.78
N LEU A 557 -12.99 -21.40 -3.58
CA LEU A 557 -14.06 -21.87 -4.48
C LEU A 557 -15.30 -22.35 -3.72
N GLU A 558 -15.11 -22.99 -2.55
CA GLU A 558 -16.24 -23.41 -1.72
C GLU A 558 -16.88 -22.21 -1.02
N ALA A 559 -16.10 -21.23 -0.58
CA ALA A 559 -16.60 -19.99 0.01
C ALA A 559 -17.47 -19.19 -0.98
N GLN A 560 -17.13 -19.17 -2.27
CA GLN A 560 -17.99 -18.56 -3.30
C GLN A 560 -19.35 -19.28 -3.44
N LYS A 561 -19.39 -20.61 -3.26
CA LYS A 561 -20.63 -21.41 -3.39
C LYS A 561 -21.50 -21.32 -2.14
N LYS A 562 -20.87 -21.21 -0.97
CA LYS A 562 -21.52 -21.24 0.35
C LYS A 562 -21.09 -20.07 1.22
N PRO A 563 -21.35 -18.82 0.83
CA PRO A 563 -20.85 -17.65 1.54
C PRO A 563 -21.25 -17.60 3.02
N GLU A 564 -22.42 -18.15 3.37
CA GLU A 564 -22.91 -18.18 4.73
C GLU A 564 -22.08 -19.06 5.69
N GLU A 565 -21.37 -20.08 5.15
CA GLU A 565 -20.50 -20.95 5.92
C GLU A 565 -19.10 -20.36 6.15
N TYR A 566 -18.73 -19.31 5.40
CA TYR A 566 -17.39 -18.70 5.35
C TYR A 566 -17.40 -17.20 5.64
N LYS A 567 -18.31 -16.74 6.52
CA LYS A 567 -18.45 -15.29 6.83
C LYS A 567 -17.19 -14.65 7.39
N ASP A 568 -16.42 -15.42 8.15
CA ASP A 568 -15.22 -14.96 8.84
C ASP A 568 -13.94 -15.20 8.02
N LEU A 569 -14.06 -15.67 6.76
CA LEU A 569 -12.91 -15.90 5.91
C LEU A 569 -12.30 -14.57 5.46
N ILE A 570 -11.12 -14.28 5.95
CA ILE A 570 -10.35 -13.08 5.58
C ILE A 570 -9.28 -13.47 4.56
N VAL A 571 -9.06 -12.60 3.57
CA VAL A 571 -8.00 -12.75 2.57
C VAL A 571 -7.21 -11.45 2.41
N ARG A 572 -5.95 -11.57 2.01
CA ARG A 572 -5.12 -10.43 1.64
C ARG A 572 -5.41 -10.01 0.20
N VAL A 573 -5.76 -8.76 -0.01
CA VAL A 573 -6.05 -8.21 -1.34
C VAL A 573 -4.78 -7.58 -1.96
N ALA A 574 -4.55 -6.33 -1.73
CA ALA A 574 -3.36 -5.62 -2.20
C ALA A 574 -3.07 -4.46 -1.23
N GLY A 575 -2.23 -4.71 -0.23
CA GLY A 575 -1.92 -3.79 0.84
C GLY A 575 -2.92 -3.76 2.00
N TYR A 576 -4.06 -4.43 1.88
CA TYR A 576 -5.08 -4.57 2.93
C TYR A 576 -5.71 -5.96 2.91
N SER A 577 -6.41 -6.32 3.99
CA SER A 577 -7.19 -7.55 4.12
C SER A 577 -8.68 -7.23 4.20
N ASP A 578 -9.53 -8.14 3.70
CA ASP A 578 -10.98 -8.02 3.81
C ASP A 578 -11.62 -9.40 3.90
N HIS A 579 -12.88 -9.45 4.34
CA HIS A 579 -13.68 -10.67 4.27
C HIS A 579 -13.91 -11.05 2.82
N PHE A 580 -13.58 -12.28 2.46
CA PHE A 580 -13.64 -12.76 1.07
C PHE A 580 -15.03 -12.58 0.46
N ASN A 581 -16.08 -12.80 1.26
CA ASN A 581 -17.47 -12.71 0.80
C ASN A 581 -17.97 -11.26 0.62
N ASN A 582 -17.26 -10.26 1.15
CA ASN A 582 -17.56 -8.85 0.92
C ASN A 582 -16.99 -8.33 -0.39
N LEU A 583 -16.01 -9.04 -0.96
CA LEU A 583 -15.36 -8.64 -2.21
C LEU A 583 -16.29 -8.86 -3.41
N GLU A 584 -16.21 -7.97 -4.39
CA GLU A 584 -16.87 -8.18 -5.68
C GLU A 584 -16.37 -9.48 -6.34
N LYS A 585 -17.26 -10.17 -7.05
CA LYS A 585 -16.95 -11.47 -7.66
C LYS A 585 -15.69 -11.45 -8.55
N ALA A 586 -15.47 -10.39 -9.31
CA ALA A 586 -14.30 -10.27 -10.17
C ALA A 586 -12.98 -10.24 -9.36
N LEU A 587 -12.98 -9.63 -8.18
CA LEU A 587 -11.84 -9.61 -7.27
C LEU A 587 -11.67 -10.95 -6.55
N GLN A 588 -12.76 -11.61 -6.16
CA GLN A 588 -12.70 -12.98 -5.63
C GLN A 588 -12.07 -13.95 -6.65
N ASP A 589 -12.52 -13.89 -7.90
CA ASP A 589 -12.00 -14.73 -8.99
C ASP A 589 -10.51 -14.43 -9.24
N GLU A 590 -10.10 -13.17 -9.13
CA GLU A 590 -8.69 -12.75 -9.23
C GLU A 590 -7.83 -13.42 -8.14
N ILE A 591 -8.25 -13.35 -6.88
CA ILE A 591 -7.51 -13.95 -5.75
C ILE A 591 -7.44 -15.48 -5.87
N ILE A 592 -8.51 -16.11 -6.35
CA ILE A 592 -8.54 -17.57 -6.61
C ILE A 592 -7.50 -17.96 -7.66
N LEU A 593 -7.28 -17.13 -8.67
CA LEU A 593 -6.39 -17.40 -9.79
C LEU A 593 -4.92 -17.12 -9.50
N ARG A 594 -4.58 -16.46 -8.39
CA ARG A 594 -3.17 -16.23 -7.99
C ARG A 594 -2.43 -17.56 -7.88
N THR A 595 -1.20 -17.59 -8.36
CA THR A 595 -0.36 -18.81 -8.36
C THR A 595 -0.12 -19.31 -6.94
N GLU A 596 -0.40 -20.59 -6.69
CA GLU A 596 -0.07 -21.25 -5.43
C GLU A 596 1.41 -21.66 -5.44
N GLN A 597 2.21 -20.98 -4.64
CA GLN A 597 3.64 -21.21 -4.52
C GLN A 597 3.94 -22.40 -3.57
N SER A 598 5.03 -23.07 -3.81
CA SER A 598 5.58 -24.11 -2.93
C SER A 598 7.10 -24.10 -2.96
N PHE A 599 7.72 -24.36 -1.82
CA PHE A 599 9.15 -24.66 -1.78
C PHE A 599 9.37 -26.08 -2.31
N ARG A 600 10.21 -26.24 -3.32
CA ARG A 600 10.60 -27.53 -3.93
C ARG A 600 11.93 -28.00 -3.37
#